data_3ae701c2720ebb799902cde99e95a2b1
#
_entry.id   3ae701c2720ebb799902cde99e95a2b1
#
_cell.length_a   1.000
_cell.length_b   1.000
_cell.length_c   1.000
_cell.angle_alpha   90.00
_cell.angle_beta   90.00
_cell.angle_gamma   90.00
#
_symmetry.space_group_name_H-M   'P 1'
#
loop_
_entity.id
_entity.type
_entity.pdbx_description
1 polymer ?
#
loop_
_entity_poly.entity_id
_entity_poly.type
_entity_poly.pdbx_seq_one_letter_code
_entity_poly.pdbx_strand_id
1 'polypeptide(L)'
;MAHTDELKDKSMEVVHLPHDFQISQPWVAPQQDENVNKKDAANNTKSRLSSRGFKEMAVGWYRRTVTPDNSWKNRRIVLDVEGIMLVGDVYLNGQRIGGTDYGYLGFGTDITDKLIFGQENEILVRADTQSPDNSRWYTGGGLYRDVRLIISNKDTHFARHPLFITTVDNRQVCIQAELFNKRKAEPLTVGVTIVDQTGQTVAQHEQPLHYSPRWRQREYPLDTITLQHPQLWSCESPYLYTAIVTIYNRQHQPLDQVSQSFGVRTIAFSPQYGLRINGKKVLLKGFANHHTLGALGAAAYPRAIEKRLQLMKSFGYNHVRTAHNPYSEEFLNLCDKYGIIVVNELYDKWLQQFAGGRTSWQNLWQNDITEWVQRDRNHPSVVMWSLGNELQQRSDLPFNDWGVTAYRLMRTLLHRYDTTRPTTVAMHPRYRSLETDS
;
A
#
# COMPACT_ATOMS: atom_id res chain seq x y z
N MET A 1 7.16 15.56 -25.98
CA MET A 1 7.56 16.97 -26.14
C MET A 1 6.60 17.99 -25.48
N ALA A 2 5.38 17.63 -25.14
CA ALA A 2 4.39 18.60 -24.57
C ALA A 2 4.63 19.03 -23.10
N HIS A 3 5.56 18.42 -22.37
CA HIS A 3 5.76 18.70 -20.93
C HIS A 3 6.97 19.55 -20.61
N THR A 4 7.86 19.78 -21.59
CA THR A 4 9.01 20.67 -21.43
C THR A 4 8.61 22.13 -21.27
N ASP A 5 7.42 22.53 -21.73
CA ASP A 5 6.96 23.90 -21.64
C ASP A 5 6.47 24.28 -20.23
N GLU A 6 5.93 23.31 -19.46
CA GLU A 6 5.55 23.55 -18.05
C GLU A 6 6.77 23.73 -17.14
N LEU A 7 7.95 23.24 -17.57
CA LEU A 7 9.20 23.30 -16.80
C LEU A 7 10.13 24.42 -17.24
N LYS A 8 9.88 25.04 -18.41
CA LYS A 8 10.63 26.20 -18.86
C LYS A 8 10.44 27.33 -17.86
N ASP A 9 11.53 27.93 -17.44
CA ASP A 9 11.57 29.09 -16.55
C ASP A 9 11.17 28.84 -15.07
N LYS A 10 11.05 27.57 -14.62
CA LYS A 10 10.83 27.26 -13.20
C LYS A 10 12.16 26.94 -12.50
N SER A 11 12.42 27.63 -11.40
CA SER A 11 13.49 27.26 -10.48
C SER A 11 13.16 25.95 -9.79
N MET A 12 14.11 25.01 -9.71
CA MET A 12 13.97 23.78 -8.94
C MET A 12 14.84 23.88 -7.67
N GLU A 13 14.29 23.40 -6.57
CA GLU A 13 14.99 23.25 -5.30
C GLU A 13 15.34 21.79 -5.04
N VAL A 14 16.39 21.56 -4.25
CA VAL A 14 16.76 20.21 -3.81
C VAL A 14 15.89 19.80 -2.65
N VAL A 15 15.19 18.68 -2.80
CA VAL A 15 14.34 18.11 -1.74
C VAL A 15 14.76 16.68 -1.42
N HIS A 16 14.42 16.23 -0.21
CA HIS A 16 14.55 14.84 0.22
C HIS A 16 13.19 14.17 0.24
N LEU A 17 13.14 12.90 -0.20
CA LEU A 17 11.92 12.09 -0.07
C LEU A 17 11.86 11.43 1.32
N PRO A 18 10.66 11.25 1.87
CA PRO A 18 9.35 11.67 1.33
C PRO A 18 9.17 13.19 1.38
N HIS A 19 8.41 13.76 0.42
CA HIS A 19 8.20 15.20 0.34
C HIS A 19 6.76 15.56 0.00
N ASP A 20 6.22 16.56 0.69
CA ASP A 20 4.89 17.14 0.46
C ASP A 20 5.05 18.60 0.05
N PHE A 21 4.96 18.88 -1.26
CA PHE A 21 5.08 20.26 -1.76
C PHE A 21 3.85 21.10 -1.41
N GLN A 22 2.69 20.48 -1.18
CA GLN A 22 1.43 21.15 -0.93
C GLN A 22 1.47 21.97 0.37
N ILE A 23 2.22 21.50 1.38
CA ILE A 23 2.32 22.19 2.67
C ILE A 23 3.00 23.57 2.55
N SER A 24 3.87 23.73 1.55
CA SER A 24 4.61 24.97 1.28
C SER A 24 3.82 25.96 0.40
N GLN A 25 2.68 25.53 -0.18
CA GLN A 25 1.90 26.42 -1.04
C GLN A 25 1.32 27.61 -0.26
N PRO A 26 1.04 28.74 -0.94
CA PRO A 26 0.40 29.91 -0.35
C PRO A 26 -0.93 29.55 0.33
N TRP A 27 -1.28 30.34 1.33
CA TRP A 27 -2.60 30.30 1.93
C TRP A 27 -3.62 31.01 1.04
N VAL A 28 -4.77 30.38 0.84
CA VAL A 28 -5.90 30.96 0.13
C VAL A 28 -6.94 31.42 1.15
N ALA A 29 -7.26 32.72 1.15
CA ALA A 29 -8.29 33.24 2.02
C ALA A 29 -9.66 32.62 1.68
N PRO A 30 -10.49 32.29 2.66
CA PRO A 30 -11.86 31.91 2.41
C PRO A 30 -12.58 33.11 1.76
N GLN A 31 -13.05 32.92 0.53
CA GLN A 31 -13.89 33.92 -0.09
C GLN A 31 -15.24 33.87 0.60
N GLN A 32 -15.68 35.01 1.15
CA GLN A 32 -17.05 35.20 1.65
C GLN A 32 -17.97 35.25 0.43
N ASP A 33 -18.51 34.11 0.03
CA ASP A 33 -19.60 34.05 -0.94
C ASP A 33 -20.91 34.00 -0.17
N GLU A 34 -21.59 35.16 -0.10
CA GLU A 34 -22.87 35.34 0.60
C GLU A 34 -24.03 34.53 0.00
N ASN A 35 -23.81 33.86 -1.16
CA ASN A 35 -24.86 33.17 -1.94
C ASN A 35 -24.65 31.66 -2.14
N VAL A 36 -23.89 30.98 -1.29
CA VAL A 36 -23.74 29.55 -1.43
C VAL A 36 -24.96 28.81 -0.86
N ASN A 37 -25.87 28.42 -1.75
CA ASN A 37 -26.96 27.50 -1.40
C ASN A 37 -26.38 26.24 -0.76
N LYS A 38 -26.84 25.87 0.44
CA LYS A 38 -26.38 24.69 1.18
C LYS A 38 -26.49 23.38 0.41
N LYS A 39 -27.30 23.32 -0.65
CA LYS A 39 -27.43 22.16 -1.56
C LYS A 39 -26.24 21.99 -2.51
N ASP A 40 -25.55 23.08 -2.86
CA ASP A 40 -24.39 23.04 -3.76
C ASP A 40 -23.05 22.93 -3.01
N ALA A 41 -23.08 22.94 -1.68
CA ALA A 41 -21.88 22.86 -0.84
C ALA A 41 -21.09 21.55 -1.07
N ALA A 42 -21.75 20.46 -1.46
CA ALA A 42 -21.10 19.21 -1.80
C ALA A 42 -20.31 19.27 -3.12
N ASN A 43 -20.70 20.15 -4.05
CA ASN A 43 -20.10 20.29 -5.39
C ASN A 43 -19.28 21.57 -5.56
N ASN A 44 -19.21 22.42 -4.54
CA ASN A 44 -18.52 23.69 -4.65
C ASN A 44 -17.04 23.57 -4.33
N THR A 45 -16.17 23.84 -5.30
CA THR A 45 -14.70 23.88 -5.15
C THR A 45 -14.23 24.79 -4.02
N LYS A 46 -14.99 25.83 -3.67
CA LYS A 46 -14.68 26.79 -2.60
C LYS A 46 -14.87 26.19 -1.20
N SER A 47 -15.89 25.34 -0.99
CA SER A 47 -16.08 24.64 0.30
C SER A 47 -15.03 23.56 0.55
N ARG A 48 -14.36 23.09 -0.51
CA ARG A 48 -13.29 22.07 -0.42
C ARG A 48 -11.94 22.65 0.00
N LEU A 49 -11.72 23.96 -0.16
CA LEU A 49 -10.48 24.63 0.30
C LEU A 49 -10.28 24.50 1.82
N SER A 50 -11.36 24.64 2.61
CA SER A 50 -11.29 24.46 4.06
C SER A 50 -10.83 23.05 4.46
N SER A 51 -11.36 22.02 3.78
CA SER A 51 -10.98 20.63 3.99
C SER A 51 -9.52 20.35 3.64
N ARG A 52 -8.92 21.17 2.79
CA ARG A 52 -7.52 21.06 2.33
C ARG A 52 -6.58 22.01 3.08
N GLY A 53 -7.02 22.54 4.23
CA GLY A 53 -6.23 23.45 5.05
C GLY A 53 -6.00 24.81 4.39
N PHE A 54 -6.88 25.27 3.51
CA PHE A 54 -6.78 26.54 2.79
C PHE A 54 -5.46 26.73 2.01
N LYS A 55 -4.84 25.65 1.57
CA LYS A 55 -3.66 25.72 0.73
C LYS A 55 -4.02 25.77 -0.75
N GLU A 56 -3.26 26.55 -1.54
CA GLU A 56 -3.40 26.58 -2.97
C GLU A 56 -3.12 25.20 -3.58
N MET A 57 -4.00 24.79 -4.50
CA MET A 57 -3.83 23.53 -5.22
C MET A 57 -2.92 23.76 -6.43
N ALA A 58 -1.93 22.90 -6.60
CA ALA A 58 -0.87 23.10 -7.58
C ALA A 58 -0.43 21.81 -8.27
N VAL A 59 0.42 21.98 -9.27
CA VAL A 59 1.18 20.91 -9.90
C VAL A 59 2.64 21.04 -9.48
N GLY A 60 3.14 19.98 -8.83
CA GLY A 60 4.55 19.85 -8.47
C GLY A 60 5.28 18.93 -9.44
N TRP A 61 6.48 19.30 -9.82
CA TRP A 61 7.35 18.49 -10.64
C TRP A 61 8.60 18.08 -9.85
N TYR A 62 8.96 16.80 -9.94
CA TYR A 62 10.18 16.24 -9.38
C TYR A 62 11.06 15.76 -10.50
N ARG A 63 12.38 15.99 -10.37
CA ARG A 63 13.40 15.59 -11.33
C ARG A 63 14.50 14.83 -10.63
N ARG A 64 14.89 13.71 -11.20
CA ARG A 64 16.07 12.94 -10.80
C ARG A 64 16.78 12.43 -12.04
N THR A 65 18.12 12.54 -12.07
CA THR A 65 18.93 11.84 -13.06
C THR A 65 19.52 10.57 -12.46
N VAL A 66 19.65 9.54 -13.27
CA VAL A 66 20.29 8.28 -12.92
C VAL A 66 21.17 7.79 -14.07
N THR A 67 22.40 7.46 -13.75
CA THR A 67 23.31 6.76 -14.68
C THR A 67 23.32 5.29 -14.28
N PRO A 68 22.75 4.38 -15.12
CA PRO A 68 22.72 2.97 -14.79
C PRO A 68 24.13 2.40 -14.64
N ASP A 69 24.37 1.70 -13.54
CA ASP A 69 25.63 0.97 -13.34
C ASP A 69 25.77 -0.17 -14.36
N ASN A 70 26.98 -0.47 -14.79
CA ASN A 70 27.23 -1.55 -15.75
C ASN A 70 26.81 -2.93 -15.24
N SER A 71 26.81 -3.15 -13.91
CA SER A 71 26.32 -4.39 -13.29
C SER A 71 24.82 -4.61 -13.48
N TRP A 72 24.06 -3.55 -13.84
CA TRP A 72 22.63 -3.65 -14.13
C TRP A 72 22.34 -4.13 -15.56
N LYS A 73 23.35 -4.21 -16.45
CA LYS A 73 23.19 -4.80 -17.79
C LYS A 73 22.67 -6.23 -17.67
N ASN A 74 21.68 -6.56 -18.48
CA ASN A 74 21.02 -7.86 -18.46
C ASN A 74 20.24 -8.19 -17.15
N ARG A 75 20.00 -7.20 -16.32
CA ARG A 75 19.10 -7.29 -15.18
C ARG A 75 17.74 -6.70 -15.53
N ARG A 76 16.72 -7.09 -14.78
CA ARG A 76 15.43 -6.41 -14.79
C ARG A 76 15.48 -5.22 -13.85
N ILE A 77 14.99 -4.07 -14.30
CA ILE A 77 15.00 -2.82 -13.53
C ILE A 77 13.59 -2.28 -13.48
N VAL A 78 13.05 -2.13 -12.27
CA VAL A 78 11.73 -1.58 -12.02
C VAL A 78 11.86 -0.29 -11.23
N LEU A 79 11.22 0.76 -11.72
CA LEU A 79 10.95 1.94 -10.93
C LEU A 79 9.69 1.67 -10.09
N ASP A 80 9.88 1.55 -8.79
CA ASP A 80 8.83 1.32 -7.80
C ASP A 80 8.52 2.62 -7.06
N VAL A 81 7.25 3.04 -7.12
CA VAL A 81 6.75 4.27 -6.50
C VAL A 81 5.66 3.89 -5.52
N GLU A 82 5.85 4.17 -4.25
CA GLU A 82 4.88 3.79 -3.20
C GLU A 82 3.62 4.66 -3.20
N GLY A 83 3.70 5.89 -3.71
CA GLY A 83 2.55 6.77 -3.87
C GLY A 83 2.92 8.16 -4.37
N ILE A 84 2.03 8.74 -5.17
CA ILE A 84 2.10 10.13 -5.65
C ILE A 84 0.79 10.81 -5.33
N MET A 85 0.81 11.80 -4.46
CA MET A 85 -0.40 12.51 -4.08
C MET A 85 -0.58 13.76 -4.95
N LEU A 86 -1.71 13.94 -5.58
CA LEU A 86 -2.95 13.13 -5.58
C LEU A 86 -3.02 12.21 -6.80
N VAL A 87 -2.78 12.76 -7.99
CA VAL A 87 -2.67 12.12 -9.29
C VAL A 87 -1.24 12.29 -9.79
N GLY A 88 -0.65 11.23 -10.30
CA GLY A 88 0.75 11.27 -10.72
C GLY A 88 1.01 10.69 -12.10
N ASP A 89 1.91 11.33 -12.83
CA ASP A 89 2.48 10.82 -14.06
C ASP A 89 4.01 10.72 -13.94
N VAL A 90 4.59 9.63 -14.44
CA VAL A 90 6.03 9.39 -14.42
C VAL A 90 6.56 9.29 -15.83
N TYR A 91 7.66 9.97 -16.08
CA TYR A 91 8.33 10.03 -17.38
C TYR A 91 9.80 9.59 -17.22
N LEU A 92 10.30 8.90 -18.24
CA LEU A 92 11.72 8.56 -18.38
C LEU A 92 12.17 9.06 -19.74
N ASN A 93 13.21 9.90 -19.75
CA ASN A 93 13.76 10.51 -20.96
C ASN A 93 12.67 11.15 -21.87
N GLY A 94 11.73 11.85 -21.24
CA GLY A 94 10.60 12.52 -21.91
C GLY A 94 9.43 11.61 -22.32
N GLN A 95 9.53 10.28 -22.17
CA GLN A 95 8.45 9.34 -22.44
C GLN A 95 7.66 9.02 -21.17
N ARG A 96 6.33 9.13 -21.21
CA ARG A 96 5.47 8.67 -20.11
C ARG A 96 5.60 7.16 -19.95
N ILE A 97 5.93 6.70 -18.75
CA ILE A 97 6.16 5.28 -18.44
C ILE A 97 5.16 4.71 -17.42
N GLY A 98 4.44 5.54 -16.69
CA GLY A 98 3.50 5.10 -15.66
C GLY A 98 2.81 6.26 -14.97
N GLY A 99 2.08 5.94 -13.91
CA GLY A 99 1.40 6.91 -13.07
C GLY A 99 0.35 6.27 -12.18
N THR A 100 -0.31 7.09 -11.38
CA THR A 100 -1.41 6.69 -10.51
C THR A 100 -2.57 7.66 -10.60
N ASP A 101 -3.78 7.13 -10.51
CA ASP A 101 -5.03 7.88 -10.38
C ASP A 101 -5.66 7.74 -8.99
N TYR A 102 -5.01 6.95 -8.10
CA TYR A 102 -5.35 6.84 -6.68
C TYR A 102 -4.07 6.97 -5.86
N GLY A 103 -3.77 8.19 -5.42
CA GLY A 103 -2.47 8.55 -4.83
C GLY A 103 -2.06 7.79 -3.55
N TYR A 104 -2.97 7.04 -2.96
CA TYR A 104 -2.73 6.25 -1.74
C TYR A 104 -2.14 4.86 -1.99
N LEU A 105 -2.07 4.44 -3.26
CA LEU A 105 -1.45 3.19 -3.66
C LEU A 105 -0.30 3.42 -4.62
N GLY A 106 0.67 2.53 -4.55
CA GLY A 106 1.86 2.55 -5.38
C GLY A 106 1.72 1.73 -6.67
N PHE A 107 2.76 1.78 -7.47
CA PHE A 107 2.90 0.98 -8.68
C PHE A 107 4.37 0.75 -9.01
N GLY A 108 4.63 -0.32 -9.74
CA GLY A 108 5.95 -0.62 -10.31
C GLY A 108 5.90 -0.53 -11.84
N THR A 109 6.87 0.15 -12.43
CA THR A 109 7.04 0.22 -13.89
C THR A 109 8.34 -0.40 -14.31
N ASP A 110 8.30 -1.39 -15.20
CA ASP A 110 9.49 -1.98 -15.79
C ASP A 110 10.12 -0.99 -16.78
N ILE A 111 11.34 -0.57 -16.48
CA ILE A 111 12.12 0.39 -17.27
C ILE A 111 13.37 -0.25 -17.89
N THR A 112 13.50 -1.57 -17.83
CA THR A 112 14.67 -2.33 -18.27
C THR A 112 15.14 -1.93 -19.67
N ASP A 113 14.24 -1.98 -20.63
CA ASP A 113 14.56 -1.72 -22.04
C ASP A 113 14.42 -0.23 -22.42
N LYS A 114 14.16 0.65 -21.44
CA LYS A 114 14.01 2.10 -21.63
C LYS A 114 15.21 2.89 -21.12
N LEU A 115 16.03 2.28 -20.28
CA LEU A 115 17.26 2.90 -19.78
C LEU A 115 18.38 2.88 -20.83
N ILE A 116 19.07 3.99 -20.95
CA ILE A 116 20.22 4.14 -21.84
C ILE A 116 21.49 4.05 -20.98
N PHE A 117 22.26 2.98 -21.20
CA PHE A 117 23.49 2.74 -20.45
C PHE A 117 24.63 3.64 -20.93
N GLY A 118 25.48 4.07 -20.00
CA GLY A 118 26.65 4.92 -20.29
C GLY A 118 26.34 6.41 -20.35
N GLN A 119 25.09 6.81 -20.07
CA GLN A 119 24.71 8.22 -19.97
C GLN A 119 23.65 8.42 -18.86
N GLU A 120 23.41 9.67 -18.51
CA GLU A 120 22.33 10.06 -17.61
C GLU A 120 20.99 9.82 -18.27
N ASN A 121 20.06 9.28 -17.47
CA ASN A 121 18.64 9.17 -17.80
C ASN A 121 17.85 10.08 -16.87
N GLU A 122 16.94 10.84 -17.42
CA GLU A 122 16.09 11.75 -16.65
C GLU A 122 14.78 11.07 -16.27
N ILE A 123 14.48 11.06 -14.98
CA ILE A 123 13.17 10.68 -14.42
C ILE A 123 12.48 11.98 -14.03
N LEU A 124 11.29 12.22 -14.59
CA LEU A 124 10.39 13.29 -14.18
C LEU A 124 9.11 12.71 -13.59
N VAL A 125 8.65 13.30 -12.51
CA VAL A 125 7.37 12.96 -11.89
C VAL A 125 6.53 14.22 -11.78
N ARG A 126 5.33 14.19 -12.37
CA ARG A 126 4.30 15.20 -12.23
C ARG A 126 3.32 14.76 -11.15
N ALA A 127 3.17 15.56 -10.11
CA ALA A 127 2.19 15.36 -9.06
C ALA A 127 1.15 16.50 -9.11
N ASP A 128 -0.12 16.15 -9.28
CA ASP A 128 -1.21 17.10 -9.49
C ASP A 128 -2.22 17.01 -8.35
N THR A 129 -2.43 18.12 -7.64
CA THR A 129 -3.40 18.23 -6.55
C THR A 129 -4.65 19.03 -6.94
N GLN A 130 -4.77 19.48 -8.19
CA GLN A 130 -5.83 20.37 -8.65
C GLN A 130 -7.18 19.64 -8.89
N SER A 131 -7.22 18.30 -8.80
CA SER A 131 -8.46 17.56 -8.98
C SER A 131 -9.57 18.07 -8.05
N PRO A 132 -10.78 18.34 -8.58
CA PRO A 132 -11.92 18.78 -7.78
C PRO A 132 -12.42 17.70 -6.81
N ASP A 133 -12.14 16.42 -7.10
CA ASP A 133 -12.65 15.27 -6.33
C ASP A 133 -11.72 14.83 -5.19
N ASN A 134 -10.96 15.75 -4.65
CA ASN A 134 -10.09 15.50 -3.50
C ASN A 134 -10.87 15.30 -2.19
N SER A 135 -10.17 14.81 -1.17
CA SER A 135 -10.70 14.45 0.15
C SER A 135 -11.30 15.61 0.93
N ARG A 136 -12.01 15.27 2.00
CA ARG A 136 -12.57 16.19 3.00
C ARG A 136 -11.57 16.57 4.10
N TRP A 137 -10.32 16.20 3.95
CA TRP A 137 -9.20 16.50 4.86
C TRP A 137 -7.97 16.88 4.04
N TYR A 138 -6.94 17.41 4.69
CA TYR A 138 -5.66 17.68 4.04
C TYR A 138 -5.01 16.37 3.58
N THR A 139 -4.74 16.25 2.28
CA THR A 139 -4.15 15.04 1.69
C THR A 139 -2.67 15.17 1.39
N GLY A 140 -2.17 16.40 1.31
CA GLY A 140 -0.84 16.70 0.81
C GLY A 140 -0.72 16.63 -0.70
N GLY A 141 0.50 16.72 -1.20
CA GLY A 141 0.83 16.68 -2.62
C GLY A 141 2.29 16.32 -2.86
N GLY A 142 2.54 15.46 -3.84
CA GLY A 142 3.90 15.14 -4.25
C GLY A 142 4.32 13.68 -4.02
N LEU A 143 5.64 13.46 -4.03
CA LEU A 143 6.27 12.19 -3.70
C LEU A 143 6.34 12.01 -2.18
N TYR A 144 5.19 11.76 -1.57
CA TYR A 144 5.03 11.74 -0.12
C TYR A 144 5.38 10.41 0.55
N ARG A 145 5.83 9.43 -0.25
CA ARG A 145 6.31 8.09 0.15
C ARG A 145 7.56 7.73 -0.63
N ASP A 146 8.07 6.53 -0.43
CA ASP A 146 9.32 6.08 -1.02
C ASP A 146 9.26 5.90 -2.55
N VAL A 147 10.40 6.12 -3.19
CA VAL A 147 10.66 5.78 -4.60
C VAL A 147 11.95 4.98 -4.66
N ARG A 148 11.90 3.80 -5.29
CA ARG A 148 12.99 2.82 -5.31
C ARG A 148 13.27 2.33 -6.72
N LEU A 149 14.52 1.92 -6.98
CA LEU A 149 14.88 1.07 -8.13
C LEU A 149 15.06 -0.36 -7.62
N ILE A 150 14.26 -1.29 -8.15
CA ILE A 150 14.37 -2.71 -7.86
C ILE A 150 15.10 -3.38 -9.01
N ILE A 151 16.25 -4.00 -8.69
CA ILE A 151 17.11 -4.65 -9.68
C ILE A 151 17.13 -6.14 -9.39
N SER A 152 16.58 -6.92 -10.32
CA SER A 152 16.38 -8.37 -10.17
C SER A 152 16.91 -9.14 -11.38
N ASN A 153 16.84 -10.46 -11.35
CA ASN A 153 17.15 -11.28 -12.50
C ASN A 153 16.16 -11.05 -13.66
N LYS A 154 16.63 -10.92 -14.89
CA LYS A 154 15.78 -10.60 -16.05
C LYS A 154 14.80 -11.74 -16.39
N ASP A 155 15.27 -12.96 -16.31
CA ASP A 155 14.54 -14.15 -16.78
C ASP A 155 13.75 -14.86 -15.68
N THR A 156 14.25 -14.79 -14.43
CA THR A 156 13.63 -15.44 -13.27
C THR A 156 13.68 -14.50 -12.07
N HIS A 157 12.53 -14.03 -11.63
CA HIS A 157 12.44 -13.04 -10.54
C HIS A 157 11.11 -13.14 -9.81
N PHE A 158 11.08 -12.62 -8.60
CA PHE A 158 9.84 -12.45 -7.85
C PHE A 158 8.96 -11.35 -8.44
N ALA A 159 7.66 -11.48 -8.25
CA ALA A 159 6.69 -10.42 -8.54
C ALA A 159 6.82 -9.25 -7.54
N ARG A 160 6.08 -8.19 -7.75
CA ARG A 160 5.90 -7.13 -6.75
C ARG A 160 4.99 -7.65 -5.63
N HIS A 161 5.37 -7.44 -4.35
CA HIS A 161 4.69 -8.01 -3.18
C HIS A 161 4.46 -9.54 -3.26
N PRO A 162 5.52 -10.31 -3.51
CA PRO A 162 5.39 -11.67 -4.02
C PRO A 162 4.98 -12.70 -2.98
N LEU A 163 5.16 -12.41 -1.69
CA LEU A 163 4.93 -13.39 -0.65
C LEU A 163 3.56 -13.24 0.00
N PHE A 164 2.94 -14.37 0.30
CA PHE A 164 1.84 -14.46 1.23
C PHE A 164 2.21 -15.43 2.34
N ILE A 165 2.37 -14.92 3.56
CA ILE A 165 2.80 -15.66 4.73
C ILE A 165 1.64 -15.77 5.71
N THR A 166 1.24 -17.00 6.02
CA THR A 166 0.20 -17.28 7.00
C THR A 166 0.73 -18.19 8.09
N THR A 167 0.13 -18.15 9.26
CA THR A 167 0.52 -19.00 10.39
C THR A 167 -0.68 -19.80 10.89
N VAL A 168 -0.44 -21.11 11.12
CA VAL A 168 -1.44 -22.06 11.61
C VAL A 168 -0.97 -22.62 12.93
N ASP A 169 -1.90 -22.83 13.87
CA ASP A 169 -1.63 -23.41 15.20
C ASP A 169 -0.47 -22.75 15.96
N ASN A 170 -0.27 -21.45 15.72
CA ASN A 170 0.77 -20.63 16.34
C ASN A 170 2.20 -21.15 16.16
N ARG A 171 2.48 -21.98 15.14
CA ARG A 171 3.83 -22.50 14.88
C ARG A 171 4.12 -22.92 13.44
N GLN A 172 3.10 -23.24 12.67
CA GLN A 172 3.28 -23.62 11.26
C GLN A 172 3.27 -22.36 10.41
N VAL A 173 4.29 -22.18 9.59
CA VAL A 173 4.43 -21.07 8.64
C VAL A 173 4.18 -21.61 7.25
N CYS A 174 3.13 -21.13 6.60
CA CYS A 174 2.77 -21.43 5.23
C CYS A 174 3.11 -20.24 4.35
N ILE A 175 3.86 -20.44 3.29
CA ILE A 175 4.31 -19.40 2.36
C ILE A 175 3.82 -19.72 0.97
N GLN A 176 3.22 -18.73 0.30
CA GLN A 176 3.01 -18.75 -1.14
C GLN A 176 3.90 -17.67 -1.76
N ALA A 177 4.57 -18.01 -2.86
CA ALA A 177 5.46 -17.10 -3.55
C ALA A 177 5.00 -16.86 -4.99
N GLU A 178 4.85 -15.61 -5.41
CA GLU A 178 4.59 -15.25 -6.79
C GLU A 178 5.89 -14.92 -7.50
N LEU A 179 6.18 -15.63 -8.59
CA LEU A 179 7.39 -15.44 -9.36
C LEU A 179 7.15 -15.56 -10.87
N PHE A 180 8.05 -14.95 -11.61
CA PHE A 180 8.12 -15.05 -13.06
C PHE A 180 9.33 -15.88 -13.46
N ASN A 181 9.15 -16.83 -14.39
CA ASN A 181 10.23 -17.59 -14.98
C ASN A 181 10.01 -17.73 -16.50
N LYS A 182 10.88 -17.08 -17.25
CA LYS A 182 10.87 -17.12 -18.72
C LYS A 182 11.38 -18.47 -19.23
N ARG A 183 12.35 -19.05 -18.54
CA ARG A 183 13.01 -20.32 -18.93
C ARG A 183 12.32 -21.52 -18.32
N LYS A 184 11.08 -21.77 -18.72
CA LYS A 184 10.16 -22.78 -18.18
C LYS A 184 10.72 -24.20 -18.05
N ALA A 185 11.75 -24.55 -18.81
CA ALA A 185 12.34 -25.89 -18.84
C ALA A 185 13.51 -26.09 -17.85
N GLU A 186 14.03 -25.03 -17.23
CA GLU A 186 15.12 -25.16 -16.27
C GLU A 186 14.58 -25.50 -14.88
N PRO A 187 15.11 -26.55 -14.22
CA PRO A 187 14.72 -26.83 -12.84
C PRO A 187 15.20 -25.71 -11.92
N LEU A 188 14.31 -25.24 -11.08
CA LEU A 188 14.58 -24.23 -10.05
C LEU A 188 14.44 -24.88 -8.66
N THR A 189 15.16 -24.34 -7.70
CA THR A 189 14.99 -24.63 -6.28
C THR A 189 14.59 -23.35 -5.56
N VAL A 190 13.67 -23.44 -4.61
CA VAL A 190 13.33 -22.33 -3.72
C VAL A 190 13.79 -22.67 -2.32
N GLY A 191 14.64 -21.81 -1.76
CA GLY A 191 15.08 -21.88 -0.37
C GLY A 191 14.33 -20.84 0.47
N VAL A 192 13.93 -21.24 1.67
CA VAL A 192 13.34 -20.38 2.69
C VAL A 192 14.22 -20.43 3.93
N THR A 193 14.68 -19.27 4.38
CA THR A 193 15.34 -19.10 5.67
C THR A 193 14.49 -18.20 6.53
N ILE A 194 14.13 -18.65 7.72
CA ILE A 194 13.42 -17.82 8.71
C ILE A 194 14.42 -17.40 9.77
N VAL A 195 14.54 -16.10 9.97
CA VAL A 195 15.38 -15.52 11.02
C VAL A 195 14.52 -14.81 12.04
N ASP A 196 14.97 -14.82 13.28
CA ASP A 196 14.35 -14.05 14.36
C ASP A 196 14.79 -12.58 14.35
N GLN A 197 14.29 -11.78 15.27
CA GLN A 197 14.61 -10.35 15.37
C GLN A 197 16.07 -10.06 15.75
N THR A 198 16.84 -11.07 16.19
CA THR A 198 18.28 -10.94 16.45
C THR A 198 19.12 -11.30 15.21
N GLY A 199 18.48 -11.77 14.13
CA GLY A 199 19.14 -12.25 12.91
C GLY A 199 19.55 -13.72 12.98
N GLN A 200 19.21 -14.44 14.05
CA GLN A 200 19.50 -15.87 14.18
C GLN A 200 18.54 -16.69 13.31
N THR A 201 19.07 -17.62 12.54
CA THR A 201 18.27 -18.60 11.79
C THR A 201 17.55 -19.56 12.73
N VAL A 202 16.21 -19.58 12.65
CA VAL A 202 15.34 -20.43 13.46
C VAL A 202 14.73 -21.59 12.65
N ALA A 203 14.71 -21.48 11.34
CA ALA A 203 14.31 -22.56 10.42
C ALA A 203 14.88 -22.33 9.02
N GLN A 204 15.13 -23.44 8.32
CA GLN A 204 15.50 -23.43 6.90
C GLN A 204 14.82 -24.60 6.20
N HIS A 205 14.44 -24.37 4.95
CA HIS A 205 13.88 -25.40 4.08
C HIS A 205 14.19 -25.08 2.62
N GLU A 206 14.46 -26.12 1.83
CA GLU A 206 14.63 -26.01 0.39
C GLU A 206 13.76 -27.05 -0.31
N GLN A 207 13.17 -26.67 -1.42
CA GLN A 207 12.35 -27.55 -2.24
C GLN A 207 12.52 -27.27 -3.74
N PRO A 208 12.38 -28.27 -4.60
CA PRO A 208 12.26 -28.07 -6.03
C PRO A 208 11.02 -27.22 -6.35
N LEU A 209 11.15 -26.27 -7.28
CA LEU A 209 10.00 -25.55 -7.78
C LEU A 209 9.35 -26.37 -8.91
N HIS A 210 8.19 -26.96 -8.62
CA HIS A 210 7.40 -27.65 -9.62
C HIS A 210 6.63 -26.61 -10.47
N TYR A 211 7.23 -26.23 -11.59
CA TYR A 211 6.64 -25.28 -12.51
C TYR A 211 5.40 -25.88 -13.18
N SER A 212 4.23 -25.31 -12.94
CA SER A 212 3.02 -25.66 -13.68
C SER A 212 3.03 -24.91 -15.02
N PRO A 213 2.94 -25.60 -16.19
CA PRO A 213 2.85 -24.93 -17.48
C PRO A 213 1.53 -24.18 -17.70
N ARG A 214 0.59 -24.28 -16.74
CA ARG A 214 -0.65 -23.48 -16.75
C ARG A 214 -0.29 -22.04 -16.42
N TRP A 215 -0.08 -21.24 -17.45
CA TRP A 215 0.34 -19.84 -17.43
C TRP A 215 -0.51 -18.87 -16.55
N ARG A 216 -1.58 -19.38 -15.90
CA ARG A 216 -2.43 -18.65 -14.95
C ARG A 216 -2.01 -18.81 -13.49
N GLN A 217 -1.11 -19.74 -13.18
CA GLN A 217 -0.67 -19.96 -11.79
C GLN A 217 0.71 -19.36 -11.62
N ARG A 218 0.76 -18.14 -11.11
CA ARG A 218 2.03 -17.47 -10.74
C ARG A 218 2.38 -17.67 -9.28
N GLU A 219 1.41 -18.02 -8.45
CA GLU A 219 1.56 -18.28 -7.02
C GLU A 219 1.88 -19.74 -6.78
N TYR A 220 3.01 -19.98 -6.14
CA TYR A 220 3.52 -21.32 -5.81
C TYR A 220 3.45 -21.51 -4.31
N PRO A 221 2.69 -22.49 -3.80
CA PRO A 221 2.76 -22.88 -2.40
C PRO A 221 4.12 -23.52 -2.13
N LEU A 222 4.74 -23.11 -1.04
CA LEU A 222 5.95 -23.72 -0.50
C LEU A 222 5.58 -24.70 0.62
N ASP A 223 6.49 -25.63 0.91
CA ASP A 223 6.28 -26.59 1.99
C ASP A 223 6.12 -25.88 3.33
N THR A 224 5.23 -26.39 4.16
CA THR A 224 4.96 -25.82 5.48
C THR A 224 6.17 -25.97 6.40
N ILE A 225 6.61 -24.89 7.00
CA ILE A 225 7.74 -24.86 7.93
C ILE A 225 7.21 -24.81 9.36
N THR A 226 7.66 -25.74 10.21
CA THR A 226 7.28 -25.75 11.63
C THR A 226 8.36 -25.09 12.46
N LEU A 227 8.03 -23.99 13.12
CA LEU A 227 8.91 -23.35 14.09
C LEU A 227 8.86 -24.08 15.44
N GLN A 228 10.02 -24.27 16.04
CA GLN A 228 10.12 -24.85 17.38
C GLN A 228 10.01 -23.72 18.42
N HIS A 229 8.95 -23.80 19.25
CA HIS A 229 8.69 -22.83 20.35
C HIS A 229 8.72 -21.35 19.91
N PRO A 230 7.97 -20.96 18.86
CA PRO A 230 8.01 -19.58 18.38
C PRO A 230 7.46 -18.60 19.41
N GLN A 231 8.03 -17.41 19.44
CA GLN A 231 7.45 -16.29 20.15
C GLN A 231 6.30 -15.72 19.33
N LEU A 232 5.15 -15.55 19.98
CA LEU A 232 3.94 -15.10 19.31
C LEU A 232 3.87 -13.58 19.27
N TRP A 233 3.38 -13.05 18.16
CA TRP A 233 3.06 -11.64 18.04
C TRP A 233 1.76 -11.31 18.79
N SER A 234 1.80 -10.29 19.63
CA SER A 234 0.62 -9.67 20.27
C SER A 234 0.84 -8.19 20.50
N CYS A 235 -0.19 -7.47 20.96
CA CYS A 235 -0.05 -6.05 21.29
C CYS A 235 0.97 -5.79 22.42
N GLU A 236 1.11 -6.72 23.35
CA GLU A 236 1.99 -6.63 24.50
C GLU A 236 3.41 -7.13 24.20
N SER A 237 3.52 -8.11 23.29
CA SER A 237 4.77 -8.72 22.85
C SER A 237 4.81 -8.83 21.34
N PRO A 238 5.11 -7.74 20.61
CA PRO A 238 5.08 -7.70 19.15
C PRO A 238 6.33 -8.33 18.52
N TYR A 239 6.47 -9.64 18.68
CA TYR A 239 7.65 -10.37 18.17
C TYR A 239 7.53 -10.64 16.68
N LEU A 240 8.57 -10.31 15.93
CA LEU A 240 8.63 -10.45 14.48
C LEU A 240 9.72 -11.41 14.04
N TYR A 241 9.45 -12.13 12.96
CA TYR A 241 10.38 -12.92 12.19
C TYR A 241 10.55 -12.34 10.80
N THR A 242 11.60 -12.72 10.11
CA THR A 242 11.80 -12.41 8.69
C THR A 242 11.96 -13.71 7.90
N ALA A 243 11.11 -13.88 6.90
CA ALA A 243 11.28 -14.93 5.89
C ALA A 243 12.13 -14.37 4.74
N ILE A 244 13.24 -15.03 4.46
CA ILE A 244 14.11 -14.76 3.32
C ILE A 244 13.89 -15.90 2.33
N VAL A 245 13.35 -15.56 1.16
CA VAL A 245 13.01 -16.55 0.11
C VAL A 245 13.92 -16.29 -1.08
N THR A 246 14.66 -17.34 -1.50
CA THR A 246 15.65 -17.28 -2.57
C THR A 246 15.33 -18.30 -3.66
N ILE A 247 15.41 -17.87 -4.92
CA ILE A 247 15.31 -18.74 -6.08
C ILE A 247 16.71 -19.10 -6.54
N TYR A 248 16.98 -20.39 -6.69
CA TYR A 248 18.25 -20.93 -7.17
C TYR A 248 18.10 -21.60 -8.54
N ASN A 249 19.14 -21.48 -9.37
CA ASN A 249 19.24 -22.24 -10.62
C ASN A 249 19.72 -23.67 -10.36
N ARG A 250 19.88 -24.49 -11.43
CA ARG A 250 20.35 -25.88 -11.35
C ARG A 250 21.72 -26.01 -10.70
N GLN A 251 22.60 -25.01 -10.78
CA GLN A 251 23.93 -24.98 -10.18
C GLN A 251 23.91 -24.45 -8.74
N HIS A 252 22.72 -24.29 -8.15
CA HIS A 252 22.50 -23.72 -6.82
C HIS A 252 23.05 -22.29 -6.67
N GLN A 253 23.06 -21.51 -7.76
CA GLN A 253 23.39 -20.09 -7.72
C GLN A 253 22.12 -19.27 -7.52
N PRO A 254 22.11 -18.26 -6.63
CA PRO A 254 20.95 -17.44 -6.40
C PRO A 254 20.65 -16.58 -7.64
N LEU A 255 19.41 -16.61 -8.08
CA LEU A 255 18.89 -15.80 -9.17
C LEU A 255 18.20 -14.54 -8.65
N ASP A 256 17.35 -14.71 -7.65
CA ASP A 256 16.62 -13.60 -7.04
C ASP A 256 16.28 -13.92 -5.58
N GLN A 257 16.09 -12.87 -4.76
CA GLN A 257 15.82 -13.01 -3.34
C GLN A 257 14.88 -11.90 -2.86
N VAL A 258 13.96 -12.26 -1.99
CA VAL A 258 13.07 -11.30 -1.29
C VAL A 258 13.04 -11.62 0.19
N SER A 259 12.80 -10.58 0.99
CA SER A 259 12.66 -10.68 2.44
C SER A 259 11.32 -10.08 2.86
N GLN A 260 10.63 -10.74 3.78
CA GLN A 260 9.34 -10.29 4.32
C GLN A 260 9.29 -10.50 5.83
N SER A 261 9.03 -9.42 6.55
CA SER A 261 8.73 -9.49 7.99
C SER A 261 7.33 -10.04 8.22
N PHE A 262 7.16 -10.85 9.26
CA PHE A 262 5.86 -11.40 9.67
C PHE A 262 5.84 -11.71 11.18
N GLY A 263 4.64 -11.85 11.74
CA GLY A 263 4.44 -12.28 13.12
C GLY A 263 3.69 -13.61 13.19
N VAL A 264 4.11 -14.49 14.08
CA VAL A 264 3.38 -15.73 14.33
C VAL A 264 2.20 -15.45 15.24
N ARG A 265 0.99 -15.59 14.74
CA ARG A 265 -0.24 -15.36 15.49
C ARG A 265 -1.44 -16.07 14.88
N THR A 266 -2.47 -16.26 15.70
CA THR A 266 -3.82 -16.57 15.24
C THR A 266 -4.76 -15.42 15.56
N ILE A 267 -5.72 -15.15 14.67
CA ILE A 267 -6.82 -14.21 14.93
C ILE A 267 -8.16 -14.92 14.76
N ALA A 268 -9.12 -14.55 15.60
CA ALA A 268 -10.47 -15.03 15.49
C ALA A 268 -11.46 -13.92 15.85
N PHE A 269 -12.56 -13.88 15.12
CA PHE A 269 -13.68 -12.98 15.37
C PHE A 269 -14.95 -13.82 15.61
N SER A 270 -15.74 -13.43 16.57
CA SER A 270 -17.09 -13.97 16.70
C SER A 270 -18.02 -12.97 17.40
N PRO A 271 -19.34 -13.04 17.15
CA PRO A 271 -20.31 -12.20 17.85
C PRO A 271 -20.28 -12.39 19.37
N GLN A 272 -19.95 -13.61 19.86
CA GLN A 272 -19.94 -13.92 21.28
C GLN A 272 -18.70 -13.42 22.00
N TYR A 273 -17.54 -13.43 21.34
CA TYR A 273 -16.26 -13.20 22.00
C TYR A 273 -15.53 -11.94 21.50
N GLY A 274 -15.98 -11.37 20.37
CA GLY A 274 -15.27 -10.30 19.69
C GLY A 274 -13.94 -10.77 19.10
N LEU A 275 -12.95 -9.87 19.04
CA LEU A 275 -11.59 -10.17 18.57
C LEU A 275 -10.81 -10.98 19.60
N ARG A 276 -10.17 -12.05 19.13
CA ARG A 276 -9.15 -12.78 19.88
C ARG A 276 -7.85 -12.85 19.08
N ILE A 277 -6.73 -12.63 19.76
CA ILE A 277 -5.37 -12.86 19.23
C ILE A 277 -4.73 -13.94 20.10
N ASN A 278 -4.25 -15.00 19.48
CA ASN A 278 -3.68 -16.17 20.17
C ASN A 278 -4.62 -16.74 21.25
N GLY A 279 -5.93 -16.77 20.95
CA GLY A 279 -6.97 -17.25 21.86
C GLY A 279 -7.37 -16.27 22.97
N LYS A 280 -6.62 -15.18 23.20
CA LYS A 280 -6.91 -14.16 24.21
C LYS A 280 -7.81 -13.07 23.65
N LYS A 281 -8.85 -12.67 24.39
CA LYS A 281 -9.71 -11.55 24.02
C LYS A 281 -8.92 -10.25 24.01
N VAL A 282 -9.08 -9.46 22.93
CA VAL A 282 -8.44 -8.14 22.77
C VAL A 282 -9.54 -7.10 22.62
N LEU A 283 -9.51 -6.08 23.46
CA LEU A 283 -10.35 -4.91 23.32
C LEU A 283 -9.62 -3.87 22.49
N LEU A 284 -10.24 -3.43 21.40
CA LEU A 284 -9.71 -2.36 20.55
C LEU A 284 -9.87 -1.01 21.26
N LYS A 285 -8.76 -0.44 21.70
CA LYS A 285 -8.67 0.89 22.34
C LYS A 285 -7.93 1.81 21.39
N GLY A 286 -8.64 2.62 20.64
CA GLY A 286 -8.00 3.46 19.63
C GLY A 286 -8.95 4.40 18.94
N PHE A 287 -8.55 4.88 17.79
CA PHE A 287 -9.31 5.86 17.03
C PHE A 287 -9.05 5.75 15.52
N ALA A 288 -9.91 6.35 14.73
CA ALA A 288 -9.66 6.63 13.33
C ALA A 288 -8.61 7.76 13.23
N ASN A 289 -7.61 7.58 12.39
CA ASN A 289 -6.52 8.53 12.22
C ASN A 289 -6.35 8.87 10.73
N HIS A 290 -6.03 10.12 10.41
CA HIS A 290 -5.57 10.47 9.07
C HIS A 290 -4.06 10.31 8.97
N HIS A 291 -3.57 10.02 7.74
CA HIS A 291 -2.14 9.75 7.50
C HIS A 291 -1.23 10.97 7.71
N THR A 292 -1.80 12.18 7.72
CA THR A 292 -1.05 13.44 7.84
C THR A 292 -0.40 13.63 9.20
N LEU A 293 0.70 14.38 9.24
CA LEU A 293 1.57 14.56 10.40
C LEU A 293 1.57 16.03 10.90
N GLY A 294 0.42 16.69 10.82
CA GLY A 294 0.27 18.09 11.28
C GLY A 294 1.12 19.05 10.45
N ALA A 295 1.98 19.83 11.09
CA ALA A 295 2.85 20.80 10.43
C ALA A 295 3.86 20.19 9.43
N LEU A 296 4.06 18.88 9.46
CA LEU A 296 4.92 18.16 8.51
C LEU A 296 4.17 17.76 7.22
N GLY A 297 2.87 18.06 7.12
CA GLY A 297 2.06 17.68 5.97
C GLY A 297 1.78 16.19 5.92
N ALA A 298 1.76 15.64 4.69
CA ALA A 298 1.46 14.24 4.41
C ALA A 298 2.70 13.36 4.19
N ALA A 299 3.88 13.95 4.09
CA ALA A 299 5.11 13.20 3.87
C ALA A 299 5.32 12.15 4.98
N ALA A 300 5.48 10.88 4.58
CA ALA A 300 5.50 9.74 5.50
C ALA A 300 6.85 9.59 6.22
N TYR A 301 7.24 10.59 6.99
CA TYR A 301 8.49 10.58 7.75
C TYR A 301 8.50 9.49 8.83
N PRO A 302 9.39 8.48 8.75
CA PRO A 302 9.42 7.34 9.67
C PRO A 302 9.46 7.76 11.14
N ARG A 303 10.33 8.71 11.49
CA ARG A 303 10.49 9.19 12.88
C ARG A 303 9.25 9.88 13.44
N ALA A 304 8.51 10.60 12.60
CA ALA A 304 7.28 11.27 13.02
C ALA A 304 6.14 10.27 13.21
N ILE A 305 6.04 9.28 12.34
CA ILE A 305 5.09 8.16 12.46
C ILE A 305 5.41 7.36 13.74
N GLU A 306 6.67 6.98 13.92
CA GLU A 306 7.14 6.25 15.10
C GLU A 306 6.80 6.98 16.41
N LYS A 307 7.10 8.28 16.48
CA LYS A 307 6.76 9.11 17.65
C LYS A 307 5.26 9.12 17.95
N ARG A 308 4.41 9.21 16.91
CA ARG A 308 2.95 9.15 17.07
C ARG A 308 2.52 7.81 17.67
N LEU A 309 3.01 6.69 17.13
CA LEU A 309 2.66 5.36 17.63
C LEU A 309 3.17 5.10 19.05
N GLN A 310 4.38 5.56 19.37
CA GLN A 310 4.93 5.50 20.74
C GLN A 310 4.07 6.30 21.72
N LEU A 311 3.63 7.50 21.32
CA LEU A 311 2.74 8.32 22.14
C LEU A 311 1.39 7.64 22.36
N MET A 312 0.79 7.08 21.31
CA MET A 312 -0.44 6.29 21.43
C MET A 312 -0.29 5.13 22.41
N LYS A 313 0.81 4.37 22.30
CA LYS A 313 1.12 3.27 23.21
C LYS A 313 1.24 3.73 24.66
N SER A 314 1.92 4.85 24.90
CA SER A 314 2.12 5.42 26.26
C SER A 314 0.81 5.82 26.93
N PHE A 315 -0.24 6.16 26.16
CA PHE A 315 -1.59 6.42 26.65
C PHE A 315 -2.48 5.17 26.73
N GLY A 316 -1.94 3.98 26.47
CA GLY A 316 -2.66 2.71 26.55
C GLY A 316 -3.53 2.39 25.35
N TYR A 317 -3.36 3.10 24.23
CA TYR A 317 -4.02 2.76 22.96
C TYR A 317 -3.28 1.59 22.27
N ASN A 318 -4.06 0.73 21.63
CA ASN A 318 -3.56 -0.43 20.91
C ASN A 318 -4.12 -0.58 19.49
N HIS A 319 -4.88 0.41 18.99
CA HIS A 319 -5.61 0.28 17.74
C HIS A 319 -5.66 1.58 16.94
N VAL A 320 -5.55 1.44 15.60
CA VAL A 320 -5.82 2.49 14.61
C VAL A 320 -6.70 1.94 13.49
N ARG A 321 -7.71 2.71 13.09
CA ARG A 321 -8.35 2.58 11.79
C ARG A 321 -7.72 3.59 10.83
N THR A 322 -7.25 3.13 9.67
CA THR A 322 -6.62 4.01 8.67
C THR A 322 -7.67 4.80 7.90
N ALA A 323 -8.16 5.88 8.49
CA ALA A 323 -9.22 6.72 7.90
C ALA A 323 -8.66 7.62 6.79
N HIS A 324 -9.16 7.60 5.57
CA HIS A 324 -10.03 6.59 4.97
C HIS A 324 -9.33 6.13 3.69
N ASN A 325 -8.15 5.55 3.84
CA ASN A 325 -7.25 5.20 2.73
C ASN A 325 -6.11 4.28 3.22
N PRO A 326 -5.42 3.57 2.33
CA PRO A 326 -4.19 2.84 2.66
C PRO A 326 -3.09 3.79 3.14
N TYR A 327 -2.39 3.42 4.21
CA TYR A 327 -1.25 4.17 4.72
C TYR A 327 0.06 3.65 4.12
N SER A 328 1.20 4.29 4.45
CA SER A 328 2.51 3.86 3.99
C SER A 328 2.90 2.48 4.54
N GLU A 329 3.76 1.76 3.80
CA GLU A 329 4.35 0.51 4.27
C GLU A 329 5.06 0.72 5.61
N GLU A 330 5.78 1.83 5.77
CA GLU A 330 6.49 2.16 7.00
C GLU A 330 5.55 2.33 8.20
N PHE A 331 4.34 2.89 7.98
CA PHE A 331 3.33 2.97 9.05
C PHE A 331 2.94 1.57 9.55
N LEU A 332 2.72 0.63 8.64
CA LEU A 332 2.35 -0.74 9.00
C LEU A 332 3.51 -1.50 9.63
N ASN A 333 4.74 -1.33 9.13
CA ASN A 333 5.95 -1.88 9.74
C ASN A 333 6.11 -1.42 11.20
N LEU A 334 5.86 -0.14 11.45
CA LEU A 334 5.91 0.42 12.79
C LEU A 334 4.74 -0.05 13.68
N CYS A 335 3.53 -0.25 13.09
CA CYS A 335 2.42 -0.88 13.82
C CYS A 335 2.77 -2.31 14.23
N ASP A 336 3.39 -3.09 13.35
CA ASP A 336 3.88 -4.43 13.64
C ASP A 336 4.90 -4.43 14.79
N LYS A 337 5.87 -3.51 14.71
CA LYS A 337 6.94 -3.33 15.71
C LYS A 337 6.41 -2.93 17.09
N TYR A 338 5.40 -2.07 17.13
CA TYR A 338 4.86 -1.53 18.40
C TYR A 338 3.61 -2.26 18.89
N GLY A 339 3.12 -3.27 18.19
CA GLY A 339 1.91 -4.01 18.59
C GLY A 339 0.64 -3.16 18.53
N ILE A 340 0.51 -2.32 17.52
CA ILE A 340 -0.69 -1.53 17.25
C ILE A 340 -1.54 -2.26 16.22
N ILE A 341 -2.74 -2.65 16.61
CA ILE A 341 -3.71 -3.31 15.72
C ILE A 341 -4.23 -2.32 14.69
N VAL A 342 -4.38 -2.77 13.45
CA VAL A 342 -4.85 -1.95 12.35
C VAL A 342 -6.13 -2.55 11.74
N VAL A 343 -7.18 -1.73 11.67
CA VAL A 343 -8.27 -1.91 10.71
C VAL A 343 -7.89 -1.11 9.49
N ASN A 344 -7.46 -1.80 8.43
CA ASN A 344 -6.90 -1.19 7.24
C ASN A 344 -8.01 -0.88 6.24
N GLU A 345 -8.13 0.38 5.83
CA GLU A 345 -9.23 0.86 4.99
C GLU A 345 -8.75 1.28 3.61
N LEU A 346 -9.52 0.91 2.57
CA LEU A 346 -9.17 1.17 1.19
C LEU A 346 -9.68 2.52 0.68
N TYR A 347 -10.98 2.80 0.87
CA TYR A 347 -11.63 3.98 0.29
C TYR A 347 -12.45 4.78 1.30
N ASP A 348 -12.57 6.09 1.06
CA ASP A 348 -13.61 6.90 1.69
C ASP A 348 -14.97 6.64 1.01
N LYS A 349 -15.07 6.91 -0.29
CA LYS A 349 -16.28 6.71 -1.09
C LYS A 349 -15.94 5.87 -2.33
N TRP A 350 -16.96 5.24 -2.92
CA TRP A 350 -16.74 4.44 -4.13
C TRP A 350 -16.88 5.26 -5.40
N LEU A 351 -18.07 5.78 -5.72
CA LEU A 351 -18.28 6.50 -7.00
C LEU A 351 -17.80 7.95 -6.94
N GLN A 352 -18.02 8.64 -5.85
CA GLN A 352 -17.51 9.97 -5.62
C GLN A 352 -16.22 9.89 -4.81
N GLN A 353 -15.17 9.39 -5.45
CA GLN A 353 -13.87 9.25 -4.79
C GLN A 353 -13.32 10.61 -4.40
N PHE A 354 -13.34 10.91 -3.13
CA PHE A 354 -12.68 12.08 -2.58
C PHE A 354 -11.15 11.98 -2.49
N ALA A 355 -10.55 11.03 -3.13
CA ALA A 355 -9.12 10.99 -3.41
C ALA A 355 -8.93 10.79 -4.91
N GLY A 356 -9.90 11.33 -5.66
CA GLY A 356 -10.17 11.03 -7.02
C GLY A 356 -9.08 11.45 -7.97
N GLY A 357 -8.81 10.53 -8.84
CA GLY A 357 -8.04 10.72 -10.03
C GLY A 357 -8.90 11.01 -11.25
N ARG A 358 -8.26 10.83 -12.39
CA ARG A 358 -8.87 10.96 -13.72
C ARG A 358 -9.74 9.76 -14.08
N THR A 359 -9.57 8.65 -13.39
CA THR A 359 -10.18 7.35 -13.71
C THR A 359 -11.25 7.01 -12.68
N SER A 360 -12.41 6.54 -13.16
CA SER A 360 -13.52 6.19 -12.29
C SER A 360 -13.22 4.93 -11.46
N TRP A 361 -13.91 4.80 -10.32
CA TRP A 361 -13.84 3.64 -9.44
C TRP A 361 -14.06 2.32 -10.19
N GLN A 362 -15.00 2.28 -11.12
CA GLN A 362 -15.31 1.07 -11.91
C GLN A 362 -14.09 0.48 -12.63
N ASN A 363 -13.15 1.33 -13.01
CA ASN A 363 -11.95 0.95 -13.73
C ASN A 363 -10.73 0.73 -12.81
N LEU A 364 -10.79 1.19 -11.56
CA LEU A 364 -9.65 1.16 -10.62
C LEU A 364 -9.75 0.05 -9.56
N TRP A 365 -10.93 -0.21 -9.03
CA TRP A 365 -11.12 -0.99 -7.81
C TRP A 365 -10.45 -2.37 -7.83
N GLN A 366 -10.38 -3.02 -8.99
CA GLN A 366 -9.76 -4.35 -9.10
C GLN A 366 -8.24 -4.29 -8.91
N ASN A 367 -7.61 -3.31 -9.54
CA ASN A 367 -6.18 -3.09 -9.38
C ASN A 367 -5.85 -2.60 -7.97
N ASP A 368 -6.67 -1.68 -7.45
CA ASP A 368 -6.47 -1.11 -6.12
C ASP A 368 -6.57 -2.16 -5.02
N ILE A 369 -7.59 -3.05 -5.06
CA ILE A 369 -7.71 -4.15 -4.10
C ILE A 369 -6.52 -5.11 -4.22
N THR A 370 -6.13 -5.46 -5.44
CA THR A 370 -5.02 -6.37 -5.68
C THR A 370 -3.72 -5.81 -5.08
N GLU A 371 -3.40 -4.57 -5.42
CA GLU A 371 -2.20 -3.89 -4.92
C GLU A 371 -2.23 -3.75 -3.40
N TRP A 372 -3.31 -3.26 -2.84
CA TRP A 372 -3.48 -3.03 -1.42
C TRP A 372 -3.35 -4.30 -0.59
N VAL A 373 -4.07 -5.37 -0.97
CA VAL A 373 -4.06 -6.60 -0.20
C VAL A 373 -2.73 -7.33 -0.32
N GLN A 374 -2.14 -7.41 -1.52
CA GLN A 374 -0.84 -8.06 -1.71
C GLN A 374 0.27 -7.34 -0.94
N ARG A 375 0.24 -5.99 -0.91
CA ARG A 375 1.20 -5.19 -0.15
C ARG A 375 1.06 -5.42 1.36
N ASP A 376 -0.18 -5.43 1.88
CA ASP A 376 -0.42 -5.31 3.33
C ASP A 376 -0.75 -6.64 4.04
N ARG A 377 -1.01 -7.73 3.31
CA ARG A 377 -1.48 -9.01 3.88
C ARG A 377 -0.51 -9.72 4.82
N ASN A 378 0.77 -9.39 4.79
CA ASN A 378 1.77 -10.02 5.66
C ASN A 378 1.95 -9.33 7.02
N HIS A 379 1.36 -8.14 7.21
CA HIS A 379 1.45 -7.41 8.47
C HIS A 379 0.61 -8.09 9.57
N PRO A 380 1.24 -8.55 10.67
CA PRO A 380 0.48 -9.15 11.78
C PRO A 380 -0.42 -8.14 12.50
N SER A 381 -0.13 -6.86 12.42
CA SER A 381 -0.95 -5.78 12.98
C SER A 381 -2.31 -5.64 12.28
N VAL A 382 -2.39 -5.93 10.97
CA VAL A 382 -3.64 -5.85 10.21
C VAL A 382 -4.54 -7.02 10.59
N VAL A 383 -5.71 -6.73 11.16
CA VAL A 383 -6.67 -7.75 11.62
C VAL A 383 -8.00 -7.73 10.86
N MET A 384 -8.29 -6.67 10.11
CA MET A 384 -9.54 -6.51 9.38
C MET A 384 -9.32 -5.60 8.17
N TRP A 385 -10.03 -5.88 7.08
CA TRP A 385 -10.07 -5.10 5.87
C TRP A 385 -11.36 -4.27 5.81
N SER A 386 -11.27 -2.95 5.65
CA SER A 386 -12.41 -2.06 5.49
C SER A 386 -12.48 -1.54 4.05
N LEU A 387 -13.60 -1.75 3.39
CA LEU A 387 -13.75 -1.45 1.96
C LEU A 387 -14.28 -0.04 1.68
N GLY A 388 -14.76 0.67 2.69
CA GLY A 388 -15.31 2.02 2.50
C GLY A 388 -15.78 2.68 3.76
N ASN A 389 -16.02 4.00 3.65
CA ASN A 389 -16.42 4.85 4.77
C ASN A 389 -17.68 5.66 4.45
N GLU A 390 -18.62 5.68 5.40
CA GLU A 390 -19.84 6.51 5.38
C GLU A 390 -20.55 6.52 4.03
N LEU A 391 -20.70 5.36 3.42
CA LEU A 391 -21.47 5.19 2.19
C LEU A 391 -22.94 5.44 2.49
N GLN A 392 -23.49 6.56 2.03
CA GLN A 392 -24.79 7.04 2.47
C GLN A 392 -25.69 7.56 1.36
N GLN A 393 -25.13 7.94 0.23
CA GLN A 393 -25.89 8.52 -0.86
C GLN A 393 -25.96 7.54 -2.02
N ARG A 394 -27.08 7.51 -2.71
CA ARG A 394 -27.26 6.68 -3.90
C ARG A 394 -26.20 6.99 -4.98
N SER A 395 -25.73 8.23 -5.04
CA SER A 395 -24.64 8.67 -5.90
C SER A 395 -23.26 8.10 -5.52
N ASP A 396 -23.08 7.66 -4.27
CA ASP A 396 -21.82 7.07 -3.80
C ASP A 396 -21.74 5.57 -4.10
N LEU A 397 -22.85 4.96 -4.48
CA LEU A 397 -23.01 3.50 -4.58
C LEU A 397 -23.22 3.08 -6.02
N PRO A 398 -22.34 2.24 -6.58
CA PRO A 398 -22.54 1.67 -7.89
C PRO A 398 -23.73 0.69 -7.85
N PHE A 399 -24.32 0.49 -9.00
CA PHE A 399 -25.53 -0.32 -9.17
C PHE A 399 -26.74 0.27 -8.43
N ASN A 400 -27.91 -0.27 -8.63
CA ASN A 400 -29.14 0.27 -8.06
C ASN A 400 -29.62 -0.57 -6.85
N ASP A 401 -28.68 -1.11 -6.08
CA ASP A 401 -28.91 -2.07 -5.00
C ASP A 401 -28.25 -1.68 -3.67
N TRP A 402 -28.04 -0.39 -3.46
CA TRP A 402 -27.40 0.13 -2.26
C TRP A 402 -25.95 -0.36 -2.04
N GLY A 403 -25.27 -0.74 -3.11
CA GLY A 403 -23.88 -1.15 -3.06
C GLY A 403 -23.65 -2.61 -2.67
N VAL A 404 -24.68 -3.41 -2.51
CA VAL A 404 -24.56 -4.83 -2.14
C VAL A 404 -23.73 -5.60 -3.16
N THR A 405 -24.05 -5.44 -4.46
CA THR A 405 -23.26 -6.09 -5.52
C THR A 405 -21.81 -5.62 -5.53
N ALA A 406 -21.56 -4.32 -5.37
CA ALA A 406 -20.19 -3.78 -5.31
C ALA A 406 -19.40 -4.37 -4.14
N TYR A 407 -20.00 -4.39 -2.94
CA TYR A 407 -19.38 -4.99 -1.77
C TYR A 407 -19.03 -6.46 -2.00
N ARG A 408 -19.97 -7.26 -2.50
CA ARG A 408 -19.75 -8.69 -2.79
C ARG A 408 -18.64 -8.92 -3.81
N LEU A 409 -18.58 -8.12 -4.87
CA LEU A 409 -17.52 -8.21 -5.88
C LEU A 409 -16.15 -7.85 -5.29
N MET A 410 -16.07 -6.75 -4.54
CA MET A 410 -14.84 -6.31 -3.88
C MET A 410 -14.35 -7.34 -2.85
N ARG A 411 -15.26 -7.84 -1.99
CA ARG A 411 -14.96 -8.88 -1.01
C ARG A 411 -14.48 -10.17 -1.68
N THR A 412 -15.14 -10.61 -2.76
CA THR A 412 -14.74 -11.82 -3.50
C THR A 412 -13.34 -11.70 -4.06
N LEU A 413 -12.99 -10.55 -4.63
CA LEU A 413 -11.64 -10.30 -5.11
C LEU A 413 -10.62 -10.24 -3.97
N LEU A 414 -10.95 -9.56 -2.88
CA LEU A 414 -10.09 -9.49 -1.68
C LEU A 414 -9.79 -10.89 -1.15
N HIS A 415 -10.82 -11.73 -0.98
CA HIS A 415 -10.68 -13.10 -0.49
C HIS A 415 -9.89 -14.01 -1.43
N ARG A 416 -9.69 -13.66 -2.68
CA ARG A 416 -8.76 -14.35 -3.56
C ARG A 416 -7.30 -14.20 -3.09
N TYR A 417 -6.98 -13.07 -2.44
CA TYR A 417 -5.63 -12.75 -1.98
C TYR A 417 -5.42 -12.93 -0.48
N ASP A 418 -6.49 -12.81 0.32
CA ASP A 418 -6.44 -13.03 1.77
C ASP A 418 -7.80 -13.50 2.32
N THR A 419 -7.85 -14.76 2.74
CA THR A 419 -9.00 -15.37 3.42
C THR A 419 -8.85 -15.41 4.94
N THR A 420 -7.75 -14.88 5.50
CA THR A 420 -7.42 -15.02 6.92
C THR A 420 -8.03 -13.92 7.79
N ARG A 421 -8.55 -12.87 7.17
CA ARG A 421 -9.11 -11.69 7.85
C ARG A 421 -10.52 -11.39 7.36
N PRO A 422 -11.42 -10.96 8.27
CA PRO A 422 -12.75 -10.51 7.89
C PRO A 422 -12.70 -9.20 7.11
N THR A 423 -13.76 -8.95 6.34
CA THR A 423 -14.02 -7.68 5.66
C THR A 423 -15.14 -6.92 6.31
N THR A 424 -15.09 -5.60 6.26
CA THR A 424 -16.14 -4.71 6.74
C THR A 424 -16.30 -3.50 5.82
N VAL A 425 -17.32 -2.73 6.05
CA VAL A 425 -17.52 -1.40 5.48
C VAL A 425 -18.24 -0.52 6.50
N ALA A 426 -17.76 0.71 6.68
CA ALA A 426 -18.43 1.65 7.55
C ALA A 426 -19.62 2.29 6.81
N MET A 427 -20.83 1.84 7.13
CA MET A 427 -22.06 2.39 6.58
C MET A 427 -22.56 3.55 7.43
N HIS A 428 -23.17 4.54 6.79
CA HIS A 428 -23.91 5.57 7.52
C HIS A 428 -25.10 4.93 8.26
N PRO A 429 -25.44 5.34 9.48
CA PRO A 429 -26.50 4.72 10.30
C PRO A 429 -27.88 4.61 9.64
N ARG A 430 -28.15 5.41 8.62
CA ARG A 430 -29.41 5.37 7.85
C ARG A 430 -29.52 4.17 6.90
N TYR A 431 -28.41 3.47 6.63
CA TYR A 431 -28.35 2.37 5.64
C TYR A 431 -27.76 1.13 6.31
N ARG A 432 -28.64 0.25 6.79
CA ARG A 432 -28.26 -0.96 7.53
C ARG A 432 -28.24 -2.23 6.66
N SER A 433 -28.21 -2.11 5.34
CA SER A 433 -28.52 -3.23 4.44
C SER A 433 -27.33 -3.99 3.87
N LEU A 434 -26.08 -3.61 4.16
CA LEU A 434 -24.93 -4.40 3.75
C LEU A 434 -24.65 -5.51 4.77
N GLU A 435 -24.62 -6.75 4.28
CA GLU A 435 -24.10 -7.88 5.03
C GLU A 435 -22.60 -7.69 5.20
N THR A 436 -22.15 -7.47 6.41
CA THR A 436 -20.74 -7.57 6.77
C THR A 436 -20.42 -9.01 7.16
N ASP A 437 -19.15 -9.39 7.06
CA ASP A 437 -18.71 -10.69 7.55
C ASP A 437 -18.95 -10.76 9.06
N SER A 438 -19.81 -11.66 9.47
CA SER A 438 -20.16 -11.95 10.87
C SER A 438 -19.17 -12.94 11.49
#